data_7ce8bee995be078e40191e5522542b09
#
_entry.id   7ce8bee995be078e40191e5522542b09
#
_cell.length_a   1.000
_cell.length_b   1.000
_cell.length_c   1.000
_cell.angle_alpha   90.00
_cell.angle_beta   90.00
_cell.angle_gamma   90.00
#
_symmetry.space_group_name_H-M   'P 1'
#
loop_
_entity.id
_entity.type
_entity.pdbx_description
1 polymer ?
#
loop_
_entity_poly.entity_id
_entity_poly.type
_entity_poly.pdbx_seq_one_letter_code
_entity_poly.pdbx_strand_id
1 'polypeptide(L)'
;MGEPVKRSLMVMGMVAGCVVVAGSGIVLGQDGGKKGSGAAKSGTNAAAVARGKDLFQQKCALCHYDTSDQKKIGPGLKGLNKRGTFSVNGNKVTDENLKTWIENGDQLMPPFKDVLETPQIKDVIAYVKTL
;
A
#
# COMPACT_ATOMS: atom_id res chain seq x y z
N MET A 1 -18.50 -4.72 43.82
CA MET A 1 -17.28 -5.35 44.33
C MET A 1 -16.18 -5.00 43.30
N GLY A 2 -15.37 -4.01 43.65
CA GLY A 2 -14.33 -3.50 42.75
C GLY A 2 -12.99 -4.10 43.15
N GLU A 3 -12.23 -4.47 42.18
CA GLU A 3 -10.85 -4.93 42.36
C GLU A 3 -9.88 -3.82 41.98
N PRO A 4 -8.84 -3.55 42.79
CA PRO A 4 -7.97 -2.41 42.58
C PRO A 4 -6.79 -2.71 41.66
N VAL A 5 -6.53 -1.74 40.80
CA VAL A 5 -5.37 -1.67 39.90
C VAL A 5 -4.08 -1.56 40.74
N LYS A 6 -3.23 -2.57 40.68
CA LYS A 6 -1.88 -2.52 41.25
C LYS A 6 -0.95 -1.69 40.35
N ARG A 7 -0.69 -0.48 40.77
CA ARG A 7 0.45 0.33 40.31
C ARG A 7 1.74 -0.31 40.81
N SER A 8 2.58 -0.81 39.93
CA SER A 8 3.95 -1.17 40.24
C SER A 8 4.86 -0.02 39.82
N LEU A 9 5.36 0.64 40.87
CA LEU A 9 6.40 1.66 40.81
C LEU A 9 7.72 0.93 41.10
N MET A 10 8.68 0.95 40.17
CA MET A 10 10.06 0.54 40.46
C MET A 10 11.03 1.34 39.58
N VAL A 11 11.54 2.39 40.15
CA VAL A 11 12.88 2.59 40.69
C VAL A 11 14.01 2.59 39.65
N MET A 12 14.37 3.75 39.29
CA MET A 12 15.64 4.49 39.24
C MET A 12 16.92 3.63 39.39
N GLY A 13 17.69 3.55 38.30
CA GLY A 13 19.08 3.09 38.31
C GLY A 13 19.93 3.99 37.43
N MET A 14 20.61 4.89 38.09
CA MET A 14 21.55 5.86 37.56
C MET A 14 22.93 5.20 37.50
N VAL A 15 23.51 5.03 36.32
CA VAL A 15 24.96 4.75 36.21
C VAL A 15 25.56 5.70 35.18
N ALA A 16 26.34 6.59 35.71
CA ALA A 16 27.23 7.46 34.96
C ALA A 16 28.45 6.68 34.48
N GLY A 17 28.81 6.83 33.24
CA GLY A 17 30.04 6.29 32.65
C GLY A 17 30.51 7.19 31.52
N CYS A 18 31.29 8.22 31.87
CA CYS A 18 32.08 9.00 30.91
C CYS A 18 33.20 8.13 30.32
N VAL A 19 33.23 7.99 29.01
CA VAL A 19 34.47 7.70 28.29
C VAL A 19 34.57 8.70 27.13
N VAL A 20 35.47 9.66 27.32
CA VAL A 20 35.95 10.57 26.28
C VAL A 20 37.03 9.85 25.49
N VAL A 21 36.80 9.62 24.21
CA VAL A 21 37.88 9.27 23.30
C VAL A 21 37.92 10.33 22.20
N ALA A 22 38.89 11.22 22.32
CA ALA A 22 39.31 12.15 21.29
C ALA A 22 39.99 11.34 20.16
N GLY A 23 39.43 11.37 19.01
CA GLY A 23 40.01 10.81 17.76
C GLY A 23 39.69 11.73 16.61
N SER A 24 40.58 12.68 16.33
CA SER A 24 40.54 13.49 15.11
C SER A 24 40.75 12.63 13.90
N GLY A 25 39.77 12.61 13.03
CA GLY A 25 39.85 12.01 11.69
C GLY A 25 38.95 12.79 10.73
N ILE A 26 39.49 13.86 10.16
CA ILE A 26 38.90 14.55 9.01
C ILE A 26 39.09 13.65 7.81
N VAL A 27 38.02 13.06 7.31
CA VAL A 27 37.98 12.50 5.96
C VAL A 27 36.98 13.32 5.15
N LEU A 28 37.55 14.26 4.39
CA LEU A 28 36.91 14.84 3.22
C LEU A 28 36.89 13.77 2.12
N GLY A 29 35.76 13.28 1.80
CA GLY A 29 35.49 12.35 0.68
C GLY A 29 34.12 12.66 0.12
N GLN A 30 34.12 13.51 -0.73
CA GLN A 30 33.65 13.74 -2.10
C GLN A 30 32.42 12.95 -2.50
N ASP A 31 31.46 13.77 -2.88
CA ASP A 31 30.45 13.55 -3.90
C ASP A 31 30.80 12.47 -4.92
N GLY A 32 29.96 11.49 -4.98
CA GLY A 32 29.86 10.55 -6.05
C GLY A 32 28.40 10.22 -6.28
N GLY A 33 27.68 11.11 -6.93
CA GLY A 33 26.36 10.84 -7.45
C GLY A 33 26.35 9.56 -8.28
N LYS A 34 25.99 8.44 -7.69
CA LYS A 34 25.64 7.23 -8.42
C LYS A 34 24.14 7.10 -8.47
N LYS A 35 23.61 7.56 -9.59
CA LYS A 35 22.31 7.19 -10.12
C LYS A 35 22.26 5.67 -10.21
N GLY A 36 21.91 5.01 -9.11
CA GLY A 36 21.64 3.59 -9.03
C GLY A 36 20.20 3.32 -9.45
N SER A 37 19.95 3.41 -10.74
CA SER A 37 18.75 2.86 -11.36
C SER A 37 18.88 1.34 -11.32
N GLY A 38 18.03 0.65 -10.54
CA GLY A 38 17.87 -0.79 -10.74
C GLY A 38 17.38 -1.67 -9.60
N ALA A 39 17.48 -1.24 -8.32
CA ALA A 39 17.16 -2.16 -7.21
C ALA A 39 15.91 -1.78 -6.39
N ALA A 40 15.26 -0.66 -6.68
CA ALA A 40 14.13 -0.15 -5.87
C ALA A 40 12.74 -0.70 -6.28
N LYS A 41 12.63 -1.49 -7.35
CA LYS A 41 11.32 -1.86 -7.91
C LYS A 41 10.58 -2.94 -7.12
N SER A 42 11.27 -3.87 -6.44
CA SER A 42 10.58 -4.99 -5.76
C SER A 42 9.98 -4.57 -4.42
N GLY A 43 10.71 -3.84 -3.60
CA GLY A 43 10.23 -3.41 -2.29
C GLY A 43 9.14 -2.33 -2.37
N THR A 44 9.27 -1.39 -3.31
CA THR A 44 8.25 -0.35 -3.55
C THR A 44 6.96 -0.93 -4.09
N ASN A 45 7.02 -1.97 -4.93
CA ASN A 45 5.83 -2.63 -5.45
C ASN A 45 5.10 -3.42 -4.34
N ALA A 46 5.80 -4.17 -3.51
CA ALA A 46 5.20 -4.93 -2.41
C ALA A 46 4.51 -4.01 -1.39
N ALA A 47 5.12 -2.88 -1.04
CA ALA A 47 4.52 -1.89 -0.15
C ALA A 47 3.27 -1.24 -0.77
N ALA A 48 3.30 -0.91 -2.07
CA ALA A 48 2.14 -0.40 -2.81
C ALA A 48 0.99 -1.42 -2.83
N VAL A 49 1.30 -2.70 -3.09
CA VAL A 49 0.31 -3.80 -3.05
C VAL A 49 -0.32 -3.94 -1.67
N ALA A 50 0.46 -3.85 -0.59
CA ALA A 50 -0.06 -3.93 0.77
C ALA A 50 -1.03 -2.77 1.08
N ARG A 51 -0.63 -1.51 0.79
CA ARG A 51 -1.52 -0.35 0.96
C ARG A 51 -2.76 -0.44 0.08
N GLY A 52 -2.59 -0.90 -1.15
CA GLY A 52 -3.69 -1.11 -2.09
C GLY A 52 -4.69 -2.16 -1.61
N LYS A 53 -4.21 -3.23 -0.97
CA LYS A 53 -5.07 -4.23 -0.33
C LYS A 53 -5.90 -3.62 0.80
N ASP A 54 -5.28 -2.82 1.67
CA ASP A 54 -5.99 -2.18 2.78
C ASP A 54 -7.05 -1.20 2.27
N LEU A 55 -6.73 -0.41 1.24
CA LEU A 55 -7.68 0.49 0.58
C LEU A 55 -8.83 -0.29 -0.09
N PHE A 56 -8.50 -1.41 -0.75
CA PHE A 56 -9.50 -2.28 -1.37
C PHE A 56 -10.50 -2.80 -0.34
N GLN A 57 -10.03 -3.32 0.79
CA GLN A 57 -10.88 -3.82 1.87
C GLN A 57 -11.81 -2.73 2.42
N GLN A 58 -11.34 -1.50 2.50
CA GLN A 58 -12.13 -0.38 3.05
C GLN A 58 -13.14 0.20 2.07
N LYS A 59 -12.84 0.21 0.76
CA LYS A 59 -13.59 0.98 -0.24
C LYS A 59 -14.23 0.13 -1.33
N CYS A 60 -13.64 -1.01 -1.68
CA CYS A 60 -14.04 -1.81 -2.84
C CYS A 60 -14.70 -3.14 -2.44
N ALA A 61 -14.29 -3.74 -1.31
CA ALA A 61 -14.76 -5.06 -0.88
C ALA A 61 -16.26 -5.10 -0.55
N LEU A 62 -16.91 -3.95 -0.34
CA LEU A 62 -18.36 -3.90 -0.21
C LEU A 62 -19.07 -4.42 -1.48
N CYS A 63 -18.53 -4.11 -2.64
CA CYS A 63 -19.11 -4.41 -3.94
C CYS A 63 -18.38 -5.50 -4.73
N HIS A 64 -17.09 -5.75 -4.45
CA HIS A 64 -16.25 -6.70 -5.17
C HIS A 64 -15.68 -7.79 -4.27
N TYR A 65 -15.57 -9.01 -4.80
CA TYR A 65 -14.72 -10.04 -4.21
C TYR A 65 -13.33 -10.00 -4.85
N ASP A 66 -12.28 -10.04 -4.05
CA ASP A 66 -10.89 -10.19 -4.49
C ASP A 66 -10.47 -11.65 -4.62
N THR A 67 -11.07 -12.54 -3.83
CA THR A 67 -10.74 -13.97 -3.75
C THR A 67 -11.68 -14.88 -4.55
N SER A 68 -12.71 -14.32 -5.17
CA SER A 68 -13.70 -15.05 -5.96
C SER A 68 -13.96 -14.35 -7.30
N ASP A 69 -14.31 -15.12 -8.30
CA ASP A 69 -14.81 -14.66 -9.60
C ASP A 69 -16.33 -14.43 -9.62
N GLN A 70 -17.01 -14.81 -8.54
CA GLN A 70 -18.46 -14.61 -8.41
C GLN A 70 -18.81 -13.13 -8.35
N LYS A 71 -19.97 -12.80 -8.93
CA LYS A 71 -20.54 -11.45 -8.86
C LYS A 71 -21.09 -11.20 -7.46
N LYS A 72 -20.80 -10.01 -6.92
CA LYS A 72 -21.45 -9.43 -5.74
C LYS A 72 -22.40 -8.31 -6.21
N ILE A 73 -22.14 -7.07 -5.93
CA ILE A 73 -22.75 -5.93 -6.62
C ILE A 73 -22.01 -5.72 -7.94
N GLY A 74 -20.69 -5.58 -7.85
CA GLY A 74 -19.77 -5.62 -8.99
C GLY A 74 -19.24 -7.01 -9.29
N PRO A 75 -18.49 -7.19 -10.38
CA PRO A 75 -17.87 -8.46 -10.73
C PRO A 75 -16.81 -8.87 -9.72
N GLY A 76 -16.61 -10.19 -9.54
CA GLY A 76 -15.48 -10.73 -8.82
C GLY A 76 -14.16 -10.48 -9.55
N LEU A 77 -13.13 -10.16 -8.83
CA LEU A 77 -11.84 -9.74 -9.41
C LEU A 77 -10.78 -10.84 -9.41
N LYS A 78 -11.06 -12.00 -8.82
CA LYS A 78 -10.13 -13.14 -8.89
C LYS A 78 -9.80 -13.47 -10.35
N GLY A 79 -8.51 -13.57 -10.64
CA GLY A 79 -8.02 -13.88 -11.97
C GLY A 79 -8.18 -12.73 -12.99
N LEU A 80 -8.45 -11.50 -12.54
CA LEU A 80 -8.62 -10.35 -13.44
C LEU A 80 -7.39 -10.13 -14.32
N ASN A 81 -6.20 -10.15 -13.71
CA ASN A 81 -4.97 -9.96 -14.45
C ASN A 81 -4.73 -11.08 -15.47
N LYS A 82 -5.02 -12.33 -15.12
CA LYS A 82 -4.91 -13.48 -16.03
C LYS A 82 -5.89 -13.39 -17.19
N ARG A 83 -7.13 -12.94 -16.95
CA ARG A 83 -8.13 -12.72 -18.03
C ARG A 83 -7.69 -11.63 -18.99
N GLY A 84 -6.97 -10.63 -18.51
CA GLY A 84 -6.47 -9.51 -19.30
C GLY A 84 -7.53 -8.55 -19.82
N THR A 85 -8.82 -8.79 -19.50
CA THR A 85 -9.95 -7.95 -19.91
C THR A 85 -10.97 -7.79 -18.79
N PHE A 86 -11.68 -6.65 -18.80
CA PHE A 86 -12.83 -6.42 -17.93
C PHE A 86 -14.04 -7.22 -18.40
N SER A 87 -14.71 -7.89 -17.47
CA SER A 87 -15.92 -8.69 -17.77
C SER A 87 -17.13 -7.84 -18.15
N VAL A 88 -17.12 -6.55 -17.86
CA VAL A 88 -18.25 -5.64 -18.09
C VAL A 88 -18.28 -5.03 -19.50
N ASN A 89 -17.11 -4.81 -20.10
CA ASN A 89 -17.02 -4.12 -21.41
C ASN A 89 -15.92 -4.67 -22.34
N GLY A 90 -15.16 -5.68 -21.91
CA GLY A 90 -14.09 -6.28 -22.71
C GLY A 90 -12.81 -5.44 -22.85
N ASN A 91 -12.74 -4.26 -22.22
CA ASN A 91 -11.54 -3.42 -22.26
C ASN A 91 -10.35 -4.15 -21.62
N LYS A 92 -9.15 -3.89 -22.13
CA LYS A 92 -7.92 -4.49 -21.61
C LYS A 92 -7.64 -4.03 -20.17
N VAL A 93 -7.12 -4.94 -19.36
CA VAL A 93 -6.61 -4.65 -18.01
C VAL A 93 -5.24 -3.99 -18.14
N THR A 94 -5.23 -2.67 -18.16
CA THR A 94 -4.03 -1.83 -18.12
C THR A 94 -4.11 -0.86 -16.95
N ASP A 95 -2.99 -0.28 -16.55
CA ASP A 95 -2.96 0.71 -15.47
C ASP A 95 -3.85 1.91 -15.80
N GLU A 96 -3.83 2.38 -17.05
CA GLU A 96 -4.62 3.50 -17.54
C GLU A 96 -6.12 3.19 -17.52
N ASN A 97 -6.51 2.00 -18.01
CA ASN A 97 -7.91 1.60 -18.04
C ASN A 97 -8.45 1.36 -16.63
N LEU A 98 -7.67 0.73 -15.75
CA LEU A 98 -8.02 0.57 -14.34
C LEU A 98 -8.15 1.93 -13.65
N LYS A 99 -7.20 2.85 -13.88
CA LYS A 99 -7.24 4.20 -13.34
C LYS A 99 -8.51 4.93 -13.79
N THR A 100 -8.76 4.96 -15.11
CA THR A 100 -9.94 5.62 -15.69
C THR A 100 -11.23 5.05 -15.09
N TRP A 101 -11.30 3.71 -14.94
CA TRP A 101 -12.47 3.05 -14.39
C TRP A 101 -12.69 3.38 -12.90
N ILE A 102 -11.64 3.36 -12.09
CA ILE A 102 -11.73 3.69 -10.67
C ILE A 102 -12.08 5.17 -10.49
N GLU A 103 -11.48 6.06 -11.27
CA GLU A 103 -11.70 7.49 -11.15
C GLU A 103 -13.14 7.90 -11.53
N ASN A 104 -13.67 7.34 -12.59
CA ASN A 104 -14.94 7.79 -13.16
C ASN A 104 -16.14 6.88 -12.82
N GLY A 105 -15.88 5.62 -12.47
CA GLY A 105 -16.94 4.66 -12.20
C GLY A 105 -17.79 4.32 -13.43
N ASP A 106 -18.99 3.81 -13.16
CA ASP A 106 -20.05 3.57 -14.15
C ASP A 106 -21.44 3.69 -13.47
N GLN A 107 -22.48 3.11 -14.09
CA GLN A 107 -23.85 3.16 -13.54
C GLN A 107 -23.98 2.57 -12.13
N LEU A 108 -23.19 1.57 -11.77
CA LEU A 108 -23.24 0.85 -10.48
C LEU A 108 -22.02 1.13 -9.61
N MET A 109 -20.89 1.44 -10.20
CA MET A 109 -19.64 1.74 -9.51
C MET A 109 -19.49 3.25 -9.34
N PRO A 110 -19.47 3.78 -8.10
CA PRO A 110 -19.30 5.21 -7.90
C PRO A 110 -17.91 5.68 -8.34
N PRO A 111 -17.76 6.95 -8.73
CA PRO A 111 -16.45 7.54 -9.03
C PRO A 111 -15.63 7.71 -7.74
N PHE A 112 -14.35 7.40 -7.81
CA PHE A 112 -13.44 7.52 -6.67
C PHE A 112 -12.42 8.67 -6.79
N LYS A 113 -12.44 9.45 -7.87
CA LYS A 113 -11.49 10.56 -8.09
C LYS A 113 -11.52 11.63 -6.99
N ASP A 114 -12.67 11.83 -6.35
CA ASP A 114 -12.86 12.80 -5.27
C ASP A 114 -12.79 12.15 -3.87
N VAL A 115 -12.58 10.81 -3.81
CA VAL A 115 -12.52 10.01 -2.58
C VAL A 115 -11.11 9.51 -2.30
N LEU A 116 -10.36 9.20 -3.36
CA LEU A 116 -9.01 8.67 -3.29
C LEU A 116 -8.05 9.61 -4.04
N GLU A 117 -6.92 9.89 -3.43
CA GLU A 117 -5.83 10.59 -4.09
C GLU A 117 -5.18 9.74 -5.19
N THR A 118 -4.55 10.38 -6.18
CA THR A 118 -3.87 9.69 -7.27
C THR A 118 -2.86 8.61 -6.81
N PRO A 119 -2.03 8.82 -5.76
CA PRO A 119 -1.16 7.76 -5.23
C PRO A 119 -1.95 6.57 -4.67
N GLN A 120 -3.07 6.80 -4.00
CA GLN A 120 -3.92 5.76 -3.45
C GLN A 120 -4.57 4.91 -4.55
N ILE A 121 -5.03 5.55 -5.62
CA ILE A 121 -5.56 4.85 -6.81
C ILE A 121 -4.47 3.95 -7.42
N LYS A 122 -3.22 4.43 -7.52
CA LYS A 122 -2.09 3.61 -7.99
C LYS A 122 -1.82 2.41 -7.08
N ASP A 123 -1.91 2.57 -5.77
CA ASP A 123 -1.76 1.48 -4.82
C ASP A 123 -2.88 0.43 -4.99
N VAL A 124 -4.14 0.86 -5.15
CA VAL A 124 -5.26 -0.04 -5.45
C VAL A 124 -5.04 -0.79 -6.77
N ILE A 125 -4.59 -0.11 -7.82
CA ILE A 125 -4.26 -0.74 -9.11
C ILE A 125 -3.16 -1.78 -8.92
N ALA A 126 -2.10 -1.47 -8.18
CA ALA A 126 -1.02 -2.41 -7.89
C ALA A 126 -1.54 -3.69 -7.21
N TYR A 127 -2.46 -3.56 -6.27
CA TYR A 127 -3.10 -4.71 -5.62
C TYR A 127 -4.00 -5.49 -6.57
N VAL A 128 -4.92 -4.82 -7.26
CA VAL A 128 -5.90 -5.45 -8.16
C VAL A 128 -5.21 -6.24 -9.28
N LYS A 129 -4.05 -5.80 -9.73
CA LYS A 129 -3.23 -6.53 -10.71
C LYS A 129 -2.56 -7.78 -10.16
N THR A 130 -2.62 -8.05 -8.88
CA THR A 130 -2.17 -9.32 -8.28
C THR A 130 -3.24 -10.40 -8.25
N LEU A 131 -4.48 -10.04 -8.56
CA LEU A 131 -5.65 -10.91 -8.48
C LEU A 131 -5.85 -11.81 -9.71
#